data_8f3f0a10d5a4cf2d6285b8861a79ae9b
#
_entry.id   8f3f0a10d5a4cf2d6285b8861a79ae9b
#
_cell.length_a   1.000
_cell.length_b   1.000
_cell.length_c   1.000
_cell.angle_alpha   90.00
_cell.angle_beta   90.00
_cell.angle_gamma   90.00
#
_symmetry.space_group_name_H-M   'P 1'
#
loop_
_entity.id
_entity.type
_entity.pdbx_description
1 polymer ?
#
loop_
_entity_poly.entity_id
_entity_poly.type
_entity_poly.pdbx_seq_one_letter_code
_entity_poly.pdbx_strand_id
1 'polypeptide(L)' 'EVQHAELNAIAKLAYNGYSSHGASIYITHSPCIHCSLLIQKCGIIAVYYHELYRDDAGIQFLQKAGIHVEQL' A
#
# COMPACT_ATOMS: atom_id res chain seq x y z
N GLU A 1 -9.01 2.14 -12.34
CA GLU A 1 -7.63 1.71 -12.34
C GLU A 1 -7.37 0.76 -11.21
N VAL A 2 -6.73 -0.36 -11.53
CA VAL A 2 -6.45 -1.39 -10.53
C VAL A 2 -5.63 -0.83 -9.39
N GLN A 3 -4.64 -0.01 -9.69
CA GLN A 3 -3.74 0.52 -8.69
C GLN A 3 -4.39 1.50 -7.74
N HIS A 4 -5.51 2.09 -8.14
CA HIS A 4 -6.19 3.05 -7.29
C HIS A 4 -7.24 2.40 -6.39
N ALA A 5 -7.44 1.10 -6.54
CA ALA A 5 -8.36 0.38 -5.67
C ALA A 5 -7.89 0.36 -4.22
N GLU A 6 -6.57 0.20 -4.01
CA GLU A 6 -6.00 0.23 -2.66
C GLU A 6 -6.16 1.60 -2.04
N LEU A 7 -5.96 2.64 -2.83
CA LEU A 7 -6.12 4.01 -2.38
C LEU A 7 -7.55 4.25 -1.89
N ASN A 8 -8.52 3.80 -2.65
CA ASN A 8 -9.92 3.95 -2.28
C ASN A 8 -10.27 3.17 -1.03
N ALA A 9 -9.73 1.97 -0.88
CA ALA A 9 -9.97 1.14 0.30
C ALA A 9 -9.43 1.79 1.56
N ILE A 10 -8.23 2.36 1.49
CA ILE A 10 -7.62 3.03 2.63
C ILE A 10 -8.41 4.28 2.99
N ALA A 11 -8.82 5.07 2.00
CA ALA A 11 -9.60 6.27 2.22
C ALA A 11 -10.94 5.93 2.87
N LYS A 12 -11.56 4.82 2.44
CA LYS A 12 -12.83 4.39 2.99
C LYS A 12 -12.71 3.99 4.46
N LEU A 13 -11.63 3.30 4.81
CA LEU A 13 -11.38 2.95 6.21
C LEU A 13 -11.30 4.21 7.07
N ALA A 14 -10.54 5.20 6.63
CA ALA A 14 -10.41 6.44 7.36
C ALA A 14 -11.75 7.18 7.49
N TYR A 15 -12.52 7.20 6.40
CA TYR A 15 -13.81 7.85 6.40
C TYR A 15 -14.78 7.23 7.39
N ASN A 16 -14.71 5.91 7.54
CA ASN A 16 -15.61 5.20 8.45
C ASN A 16 -15.13 5.18 9.89
N GLY A 17 -14.08 5.90 10.21
CA GLY A 17 -13.60 6.00 11.58
C GLY A 17 -12.66 4.88 12.00
N TYR A 18 -12.28 4.02 11.09
CA TYR A 18 -11.31 2.97 11.38
C TYR A 18 -9.91 3.46 11.07
N SER A 19 -8.96 3.05 11.91
CA SER A 19 -7.57 3.41 11.70
C SER A 19 -6.85 2.32 10.92
N SER A 20 -6.07 2.73 9.90
CA SER A 20 -5.20 1.79 9.19
C SER A 20 -3.81 1.71 9.82
N HIS A 21 -3.56 2.47 10.88
CA HIS A 21 -2.26 2.48 11.55
C HIS A 21 -1.94 1.11 12.11
N GLY A 22 -0.77 0.59 11.77
CA GLY A 22 -0.35 -0.73 12.20
C GLY A 22 -0.95 -1.88 11.41
N ALA A 23 -1.73 -1.59 10.39
CA ALA A 23 -2.40 -2.62 9.59
C ALA A 23 -1.50 -3.17 8.49
N SER A 24 -1.88 -4.34 7.97
CA SER A 24 -1.29 -4.91 6.76
C SER A 24 -2.31 -4.86 5.66
N ILE A 25 -1.86 -4.72 4.41
CA ILE A 25 -2.77 -4.76 3.27
C ILE A 25 -2.32 -5.82 2.27
N TYR A 26 -3.30 -6.40 1.58
CA TYR A 26 -3.09 -7.39 0.54
C TYR A 26 -3.66 -6.82 -0.75
N ILE A 27 -2.84 -6.73 -1.78
CA ILE A 27 -3.23 -6.12 -3.05
C ILE A 27 -2.84 -7.02 -4.20
N THR A 28 -3.53 -6.85 -5.33
CA THR A 28 -3.27 -7.69 -6.50
C THR A 28 -1.94 -7.34 -7.16
N HIS A 29 -1.70 -6.06 -7.37
CA HIS A 29 -0.47 -5.57 -8.01
C HIS A 29 0.32 -4.73 -7.04
N SER A 30 1.64 -4.72 -7.20
CA SER A 30 2.50 -3.87 -6.37
C SER A 30 2.07 -2.41 -6.54
N PRO A 31 2.17 -1.60 -5.48
CA PRO A 31 1.67 -0.22 -5.52
C PRO A 31 2.58 0.68 -6.33
N CYS A 32 1.96 1.67 -7.00
CA CYS A 32 2.72 2.72 -7.64
C CYS A 32 3.21 3.70 -6.57
N ILE A 33 4.04 4.67 -6.98
CA ILE A 33 4.61 5.61 -6.03
C ILE A 33 3.52 6.43 -5.31
N HIS A 34 2.45 6.80 -6.01
CA HIS A 34 1.37 7.57 -5.39
C HIS A 34 0.63 6.76 -4.32
N CYS A 35 0.32 5.51 -4.62
CA CYS A 35 -0.33 4.64 -3.65
C CYS A 35 0.59 4.36 -2.48
N SER A 36 1.89 4.22 -2.74
CA SER A 36 2.88 3.99 -1.68
C SER A 36 2.97 5.15 -0.71
N LEU A 37 2.90 6.37 -1.23
CA LEU A 37 2.90 7.56 -0.37
C LEU A 37 1.70 7.55 0.57
N LEU A 38 0.53 7.20 0.06
CA LEU A 38 -0.66 7.11 0.89
C LEU A 38 -0.56 5.99 1.91
N ILE A 39 -0.06 4.84 1.49
CA ILE A 39 0.14 3.69 2.38
C ILE A 39 1.02 4.11 3.56
N GLN A 40 2.10 4.80 3.28
CA GLN A 40 3.02 5.25 4.32
C GLN A 40 2.33 6.25 5.25
N LYS A 41 1.56 7.19 4.71
CA LYS A 41 0.86 8.19 5.51
C LYS A 41 -0.22 7.58 6.40
N CYS A 42 -0.81 6.48 5.97
CA CYS A 42 -1.85 5.81 6.74
C CYS A 42 -1.31 4.92 7.85
N GLY A 43 0.01 4.81 7.97
CA GLY A 43 0.62 4.03 9.05
C GLY A 43 0.58 2.53 8.82
N ILE A 44 0.40 2.09 7.58
CA ILE A 44 0.41 0.67 7.26
C ILE A 44 1.84 0.15 7.40
N ILE A 45 1.99 -1.02 8.01
CA ILE A 45 3.31 -1.57 8.35
C ILE A 45 3.74 -2.70 7.41
N ALA A 46 2.82 -3.28 6.66
CA ALA A 46 3.16 -4.38 5.76
C ALA A 46 2.27 -4.38 4.54
N VAL A 47 2.86 -4.71 3.40
CA VAL A 47 2.17 -4.78 2.12
C VAL A 47 2.50 -6.12 1.46
N TYR A 48 1.46 -6.86 1.06
CA TYR A 48 1.59 -8.13 0.38
C TYR A 48 0.92 -8.03 -0.98
N TYR A 49 1.60 -8.46 -2.04
CA TYR A 49 1.06 -8.36 -3.40
C TYR A 49 1.36 -9.61 -4.20
N HIS A 50 0.57 -9.85 -5.27
CA HIS A 50 0.75 -11.01 -6.15
C HIS A 50 1.60 -10.69 -7.35
N GLU A 51 1.22 -9.65 -8.09
CA GLU A 51 1.81 -9.32 -9.39
C GLU A 51 2.70 -8.10 -9.25
N LEU A 52 3.91 -8.19 -9.79
CA LEU A 52 4.81 -7.05 -9.78
C LEU A 52 4.39 -6.06 -10.87
N TYR A 53 4.16 -4.81 -10.48
CA TYR A 53 3.95 -3.74 -11.42
C TYR A 53 5.29 -3.44 -12.11
N ARG A 54 5.26 -3.00 -13.36
CA ARG A 54 6.50 -2.83 -14.12
C ARG A 54 7.45 -1.79 -13.53
N ASP A 55 6.95 -0.88 -12.71
CA ASP A 55 7.74 0.15 -12.06
C ASP A 55 7.79 -0.16 -10.56
N ASP A 56 8.98 -0.39 -10.04
CA ASP A 56 9.16 -0.78 -8.63
C ASP A 56 9.47 0.41 -7.71
N ALA A 57 9.32 1.64 -8.20
CA ALA A 57 9.60 2.83 -7.39
C ALA A 57 8.78 2.84 -6.10
N GLY A 58 7.52 2.43 -6.17
CA GLY A 58 6.66 2.37 -5.00
C GLY A 58 7.16 1.39 -3.97
N ILE A 59 7.58 0.20 -4.41
CA ILE A 59 8.13 -0.82 -3.52
C ILE A 59 9.38 -0.29 -2.84
N GLN A 60 10.28 0.31 -3.60
CA GLN A 60 11.52 0.85 -3.04
C GLN A 60 11.24 1.94 -2.02
N PHE A 61 10.26 2.80 -2.29
CA PHE A 61 9.86 3.84 -1.35
C PHE A 61 9.38 3.22 -0.04
N LEU A 62 8.52 2.21 -0.12
CA LEU A 62 7.98 1.56 1.08
C LEU A 62 9.07 0.88 1.89
N GLN A 63 9.99 0.21 1.23
CA GLN A 63 11.10 -0.46 1.92
C GLN A 63 11.98 0.55 2.63
N LYS A 64 12.28 1.67 2.00
CA LYS A 64 13.07 2.73 2.63
C LYS A 64 12.35 3.35 3.81
N ALA A 65 11.03 3.34 3.78
CA ALA A 65 10.22 3.85 4.88
C ALA A 65 10.08 2.86 6.04
N GLY A 66 10.66 1.67 5.90
CA GLY A 66 10.62 0.67 6.95
C GLY A 66 9.37 -0.21 6.91
N ILE A 67 8.63 -0.17 5.81
CA ILE A 67 7.42 -0.97 5.65
C ILE A 67 7.81 -2.31 5.03
N HIS A 68 7.29 -3.40 5.60
CA HIS A 68 7.55 -4.73 5.06
C HIS A 68 6.78 -4.91 3.75
N VAL A 69 7.48 -5.33 2.70
CA VAL A 69 6.86 -5.55 1.38
C VAL A 69 7.24 -6.95 0.92
N GLU A 70 6.23 -7.75 0.60
CA GLU A 70 6.48 -9.13 0.22
C GLU A 70 5.58 -9.54 -0.95
N GLN A 71 6.16 -10.20 -1.92
CA GLN A 71 5.41 -10.79 -3.04
C GLN A 71 4.97 -12.19 -2.64
N LEU A 72 3.70 -12.45 -2.83
CA LEU A 72 3.13 -13.76 -2.50
C LEU A 72 3.25 -14.75 -3.64
#